data_f487a93740cda14e11ace8f2aae85af3
#
_entry.id   f487a93740cda14e11ace8f2aae85af3
#
_cell.length_a   1.000
_cell.length_b   1.000
_cell.length_c   1.000
_cell.angle_alpha   90.00
_cell.angle_beta   90.00
_cell.angle_gamma   90.00
#
_symmetry.space_group_name_H-M   'P 1'
#
loop_
_entity.id
_entity.type
_entity.pdbx_description
1 polymer ?
#
loop_
_entity_poly.entity_id
_entity_poly.type
_entity_poly.pdbx_seq_one_letter_code
_entity_poly.pdbx_strand_id
1 'polypeptide(L)'
;MTLLNAPAYDEQKENRKHNILLGSGIFLAAMVVLTLAGYLLGHGWLFTNLPAEHRMKVFLTTVQAQDYPKAYGIYYNDPQWQQHPDRYKDYPLQRFIEDFTTESDWKGQVTSFHVDFSRRNKTGVVVAATINGTTNLTLMICNSDGTLAAYPYVLTRGF
;
A
#
# COMPACT_ATOMS: atom_id res chain seq x y z
N MET A 1 30.15 12.10 -56.24
CA MET A 1 30.04 11.57 -54.88
C MET A 1 29.80 10.07 -55.02
N THR A 2 30.76 9.28 -54.68
CA THR A 2 30.74 7.82 -54.90
C THR A 2 30.08 7.16 -53.69
N LEU A 3 29.09 6.31 -53.94
CA LEU A 3 28.34 5.49 -52.96
C LEU A 3 29.25 4.45 -52.20
N LEU A 4 30.55 4.48 -52.45
CA LEU A 4 31.54 3.54 -51.93
C LEU A 4 31.92 3.74 -50.47
N ASN A 5 31.45 4.80 -49.79
CA ASN A 5 31.70 5.08 -48.37
C ASN A 5 30.47 4.92 -47.48
N ALA A 6 29.43 4.23 -47.88
CA ALA A 6 28.32 3.90 -47.02
C ALA A 6 28.80 2.89 -45.97
N PRO A 7 28.57 3.14 -44.67
CA PRO A 7 28.91 2.17 -43.62
C PRO A 7 28.21 0.84 -43.91
N ALA A 8 28.94 -0.27 -43.73
CA ALA A 8 28.37 -1.60 -43.91
C ALA A 8 27.15 -1.77 -42.99
N TYR A 9 26.07 -2.31 -43.54
CA TYR A 9 24.85 -2.59 -42.81
C TYR A 9 25.16 -3.65 -41.71
N ASP A 10 24.91 -3.26 -40.46
CA ASP A 10 25.13 -4.12 -39.30
C ASP A 10 23.75 -4.68 -38.83
N GLU A 11 23.44 -5.88 -39.35
CA GLU A 11 22.20 -6.60 -39.02
C GLU A 11 22.02 -6.83 -37.49
N GLN A 12 23.13 -7.11 -36.77
CA GLN A 12 23.08 -7.38 -35.35
C GLN A 12 22.68 -6.14 -34.56
N LYS A 13 23.17 -4.98 -34.96
CA LYS A 13 22.88 -3.70 -34.33
C LYS A 13 21.41 -3.27 -34.58
N GLU A 14 20.91 -3.55 -35.76
CA GLU A 14 19.53 -3.24 -36.15
C GLU A 14 18.54 -4.18 -35.44
N ASN A 15 18.79 -5.48 -35.42
CA ASN A 15 18.01 -6.47 -34.69
C ASN A 15 17.99 -6.20 -33.17
N ARG A 16 19.13 -5.77 -32.62
CA ARG A 16 19.18 -5.37 -31.20
C ARG A 16 18.32 -4.15 -30.90
N LYS A 17 18.35 -3.13 -31.77
CA LYS A 17 17.49 -1.95 -31.63
C LYS A 17 16.01 -2.31 -31.74
N HIS A 18 15.66 -3.14 -32.72
CA HIS A 18 14.30 -3.61 -32.94
C HIS A 18 13.78 -4.39 -31.73
N ASN A 19 14.58 -5.32 -31.19
CA ASN A 19 14.21 -6.09 -30.02
C ASN A 19 14.07 -5.23 -28.76
N ILE A 20 14.91 -4.21 -28.57
CA ILE A 20 14.79 -3.26 -27.47
C ILE A 20 13.49 -2.43 -27.63
N LEU A 21 13.20 -1.96 -28.83
CA LEU A 21 11.99 -1.18 -29.11
C LEU A 21 10.73 -2.04 -28.90
N LEU A 22 10.73 -3.26 -29.39
CA LEU A 22 9.62 -4.21 -29.20
C LEU A 22 9.43 -4.53 -27.72
N GLY A 23 10.51 -4.86 -27.02
CA GLY A 23 10.49 -5.16 -25.59
C GLY A 23 9.99 -3.98 -24.75
N SER A 24 10.42 -2.76 -25.06
CA SER A 24 9.95 -1.56 -24.37
C SER A 24 8.48 -1.28 -24.65
N GLY A 25 8.01 -1.52 -25.88
CA GLY A 25 6.59 -1.37 -26.25
C GLY A 25 5.69 -2.35 -25.51
N ILE A 26 6.10 -3.64 -25.44
CA ILE A 26 5.38 -4.67 -24.68
C ILE A 26 5.34 -4.32 -23.18
N PHE A 27 6.47 -3.85 -22.63
CA PHE A 27 6.55 -3.46 -21.23
C PHE A 27 5.60 -2.30 -20.90
N LEU A 28 5.58 -1.25 -21.75
CA LEU A 28 4.67 -0.12 -21.59
C LEU A 28 3.21 -0.55 -21.68
N ALA A 29 2.87 -1.39 -22.65
CA ALA A 29 1.52 -1.92 -22.79
C ALA A 29 1.08 -2.72 -21.55
N ALA A 30 1.96 -3.58 -21.03
CA ALA A 30 1.70 -4.33 -19.80
C ALA A 30 1.48 -3.40 -18.60
N MET A 31 2.28 -2.34 -18.45
CA MET A 31 2.11 -1.35 -17.39
C MET A 31 0.77 -0.61 -17.47
N VAL A 32 0.32 -0.26 -18.68
CA VAL A 32 -1.00 0.36 -18.88
C VAL A 32 -2.12 -0.59 -18.48
N VAL A 33 -2.06 -1.85 -18.92
CA VAL A 33 -3.07 -2.87 -18.59
C VAL A 33 -3.13 -3.12 -17.08
N LEU A 34 -1.98 -3.27 -16.41
CA LEU A 34 -1.91 -3.45 -14.96
C LEU A 34 -2.48 -2.26 -14.20
N THR A 35 -2.19 -1.04 -14.66
CA THR A 35 -2.72 0.19 -14.05
C THR A 35 -4.24 0.25 -14.17
N LEU A 36 -4.78 -0.02 -15.37
CA LEU A 36 -6.23 -0.05 -15.59
C LEU A 36 -6.89 -1.13 -14.74
N ALA A 37 -6.31 -2.33 -14.68
CA ALA A 37 -6.81 -3.40 -13.82
C ALA A 37 -6.81 -2.99 -12.34
N GLY A 38 -5.73 -2.34 -11.86
CA GLY A 38 -5.67 -1.81 -10.50
C GLY A 38 -6.80 -0.83 -10.19
N TYR A 39 -7.09 0.09 -11.09
CA TYR A 39 -8.21 1.03 -10.94
C TYR A 39 -9.58 0.33 -10.94
N LEU A 40 -9.81 -0.61 -11.85
CA LEU A 40 -11.08 -1.35 -11.95
C LEU A 40 -11.33 -2.23 -10.74
N LEU A 41 -10.28 -2.81 -10.15
CA LEU A 41 -10.36 -3.63 -8.95
C LEU A 41 -10.42 -2.82 -7.64
N GLY A 42 -10.27 -1.48 -7.70
CA GLY A 42 -10.33 -0.61 -6.53
C GLY A 42 -9.00 -0.44 -5.79
N HIS A 43 -7.90 -0.97 -6.34
CA HIS A 43 -6.56 -0.84 -5.75
C HIS A 43 -5.78 0.40 -6.24
N GLY A 44 -6.37 1.21 -7.12
CA GLY A 44 -5.81 2.49 -7.59
C GLY A 44 -4.46 2.37 -8.29
N TRP A 45 -3.59 3.37 -8.07
CA TRP A 45 -2.27 3.42 -8.72
C TRP A 45 -1.27 2.47 -8.04
N LEU A 46 -0.73 1.52 -8.81
CA LEU A 46 0.15 0.44 -8.30
C LEU A 46 1.31 0.94 -7.42
N PHE A 47 1.99 2.01 -7.83
CA PHE A 47 3.20 2.49 -7.13
C PHE A 47 2.92 3.20 -5.81
N THR A 48 1.70 3.69 -5.58
CA THR A 48 1.33 4.39 -4.35
C THR A 48 0.43 3.57 -3.44
N ASN A 49 -0.52 2.86 -4.03
CA ASN A 49 -1.54 2.15 -3.26
C ASN A 49 -1.07 0.79 -2.79
N LEU A 50 -0.34 0.01 -3.63
CA LEU A 50 0.17 -1.30 -3.21
C LEU A 50 1.11 -1.24 -2.00
N PRO A 51 2.06 -0.28 -1.90
CA PRO A 51 2.86 -0.14 -0.67
C PRO A 51 2.02 0.16 0.57
N ALA A 52 0.97 0.99 0.42
CA ALA A 52 0.06 1.31 1.51
C ALA A 52 -0.77 0.09 1.93
N GLU A 53 -1.31 -0.67 0.97
CA GLU A 53 -2.02 -1.91 1.25
C GLU A 53 -1.12 -2.97 1.89
N HIS A 54 0.11 -3.10 1.41
CA HIS A 54 1.09 -4.00 2.02
C HIS A 54 1.35 -3.62 3.48
N ARG A 55 1.52 -2.32 3.76
CA ARG A 55 1.70 -1.84 5.13
C ARG A 55 0.49 -2.14 6.00
N MET A 56 -0.73 -1.93 5.49
CA MET A 56 -1.97 -2.30 6.18
C MET A 56 -2.01 -3.81 6.47
N LYS A 57 -1.62 -4.65 5.51
CA LYS A 57 -1.54 -6.11 5.71
C LYS A 57 -0.55 -6.48 6.80
N VAL A 58 0.65 -5.90 6.79
CA VAL A 58 1.67 -6.14 7.82
C VAL A 58 1.16 -5.73 9.19
N PHE A 59 0.52 -4.55 9.29
CA PHE A 59 -0.10 -4.06 10.51
C PHE A 59 -1.17 -5.03 11.03
N LEU A 60 -2.15 -5.39 10.21
CA LEU A 60 -3.25 -6.28 10.60
C LEU A 60 -2.76 -7.70 10.92
N THR A 61 -1.77 -8.22 10.21
CA THR A 61 -1.13 -9.51 10.54
C THR A 61 -0.49 -9.46 11.94
N THR A 62 0.13 -8.33 12.30
CA THR A 62 0.76 -8.15 13.61
C THR A 62 -0.29 -8.02 14.72
N VAL A 63 -1.41 -7.31 14.46
CA VAL A 63 -2.56 -7.25 15.37
C VAL A 63 -3.19 -8.64 15.56
N GLN A 64 -3.38 -9.38 14.48
CA GLN A 64 -3.91 -10.75 14.49
C GLN A 64 -3.01 -11.71 15.31
N ALA A 65 -1.70 -11.53 15.22
CA ALA A 65 -0.73 -12.27 16.02
C ALA A 65 -0.68 -11.81 17.49
N GLN A 66 -1.45 -10.77 17.87
CA GLN A 66 -1.48 -10.16 19.21
C GLN A 66 -0.13 -9.55 19.64
N ASP A 67 0.76 -9.27 18.70
CA ASP A 67 2.02 -8.57 18.96
C ASP A 67 1.75 -7.05 18.97
N TYR A 68 0.99 -6.60 19.96
CA TYR A 68 0.56 -5.19 20.07
C TYR A 68 1.72 -4.20 20.19
N PRO A 69 2.83 -4.49 20.89
CA PRO A 69 3.97 -3.58 20.91
C PRO A 69 4.57 -3.34 19.53
N LYS A 70 4.67 -4.39 18.72
CA LYS A 70 5.15 -4.28 17.34
C LYS A 70 4.12 -3.59 16.42
N ALA A 71 2.83 -3.92 16.57
CA ALA A 71 1.75 -3.26 15.83
C ALA A 71 1.72 -1.75 16.11
N TYR A 72 1.94 -1.36 17.36
CA TYR A 72 2.03 0.03 17.77
C TYR A 72 3.20 0.77 17.12
N GLY A 73 4.37 0.13 17.05
CA GLY A 73 5.52 0.66 16.29
C GLY A 73 5.23 0.84 14.79
N ILE A 74 4.49 -0.11 14.19
CA ILE A 74 4.05 0.01 12.79
C ILE A 74 3.03 1.15 12.65
N TYR A 75 2.11 1.31 13.59
CA TYR A 75 1.10 2.36 13.60
C TYR A 75 1.73 3.76 13.56
N TYR A 76 2.72 3.98 14.40
CA TYR A 76 3.45 5.25 14.47
C TYR A 76 4.63 5.37 13.49
N ASN A 77 4.90 4.34 12.69
CA ASN A 77 6.10 4.27 11.85
C ASN A 77 7.42 4.47 12.64
N ASP A 78 7.43 4.03 13.87
CA ASP A 78 8.57 4.14 14.77
C ASP A 78 8.86 2.77 15.42
N PRO A 79 9.80 1.98 14.88
CA PRO A 79 10.17 0.69 15.46
C PRO A 79 10.86 0.83 16.83
N GLN A 80 11.32 2.02 17.18
CA GLN A 80 12.01 2.31 18.44
C GLN A 80 11.14 3.16 19.38
N TRP A 81 9.83 3.16 19.22
CA TRP A 81 8.89 3.97 20.01
C TRP A 81 9.10 3.87 21.53
N GLN A 82 9.57 2.72 22.03
CA GLN A 82 9.85 2.49 23.45
C GLN A 82 10.99 3.40 24.00
N GLN A 83 11.85 3.91 23.11
CA GLN A 83 12.92 4.84 23.48
C GLN A 83 12.42 6.30 23.58
N HIS A 84 11.20 6.57 23.11
CA HIS A 84 10.60 7.89 23.06
C HIS A 84 9.21 7.95 23.73
N PRO A 85 9.07 7.47 25.01
CA PRO A 85 7.76 7.30 25.65
C PRO A 85 6.98 8.62 25.77
N ASP A 86 7.68 9.73 25.92
CA ASP A 86 7.06 11.07 26.03
C ASP A 86 6.33 11.53 24.77
N ARG A 87 6.71 10.99 23.61
CA ARG A 87 6.13 11.33 22.30
C ARG A 87 4.72 10.77 22.12
N TYR A 88 4.38 9.72 22.86
CA TYR A 88 3.17 8.93 22.68
C TYR A 88 2.24 8.97 23.89
N LYS A 89 2.39 9.97 24.77
CA LYS A 89 1.58 10.13 26.00
C LYS A 89 0.09 10.27 25.74
N ASP A 90 -0.26 10.95 24.64
CA ASP A 90 -1.65 11.24 24.32
C ASP A 90 -2.43 10.02 23.81
N TYR A 91 -1.71 9.01 23.30
CA TYR A 91 -2.28 7.74 22.86
C TYR A 91 -1.35 6.59 23.24
N PRO A 92 -1.34 6.16 24.49
CA PRO A 92 -0.44 5.13 25.01
C PRO A 92 -0.79 3.74 24.47
N LEU A 93 0.19 2.81 24.52
CA LEU A 93 0.02 1.42 24.07
C LEU A 93 -1.22 0.75 24.66
N GLN A 94 -1.53 0.99 25.94
CA GLN A 94 -2.71 0.39 26.57
C GLN A 94 -4.00 0.81 25.87
N ARG A 95 -4.14 2.10 25.54
CA ARG A 95 -5.30 2.62 24.81
C ARG A 95 -5.38 2.04 23.39
N PHE A 96 -4.22 1.92 22.73
CA PHE A 96 -4.13 1.26 21.43
C PHE A 96 -4.63 -0.20 21.50
N ILE A 97 -4.24 -0.96 22.52
CA ILE A 97 -4.72 -2.34 22.71
C ILE A 97 -6.23 -2.37 22.88
N GLU A 98 -6.79 -1.49 23.69
CA GLU A 98 -8.23 -1.39 23.91
C GLU A 98 -8.98 -1.08 22.61
N ASP A 99 -8.52 -0.10 21.84
CA ASP A 99 -9.13 0.31 20.58
C ASP A 99 -9.08 -0.79 19.50
N PHE A 100 -8.07 -1.66 19.54
CA PHE A 100 -7.94 -2.79 18.61
C PHE A 100 -8.41 -4.14 19.18
N THR A 101 -9.03 -4.14 20.37
CA THR A 101 -9.60 -5.33 21.01
C THR A 101 -11.01 -5.03 21.56
N THR A 102 -11.09 -4.68 22.83
CA THR A 102 -12.36 -4.58 23.58
C THR A 102 -13.25 -3.42 23.11
N GLU A 103 -12.67 -2.28 22.76
CA GLU A 103 -13.36 -1.10 22.29
C GLU A 103 -13.55 -1.06 20.76
N SER A 104 -12.97 -2.05 20.06
CA SER A 104 -13.10 -2.14 18.60
C SER A 104 -14.53 -2.45 18.16
N ASP A 105 -14.88 -2.04 16.95
CA ASP A 105 -16.20 -2.35 16.36
C ASP A 105 -16.41 -3.87 16.17
N TRP A 106 -15.34 -4.66 16.05
CA TRP A 106 -15.39 -6.13 15.97
C TRP A 106 -15.35 -6.83 17.33
N LYS A 107 -15.22 -6.09 18.44
CA LYS A 107 -15.27 -6.54 19.85
C LYS A 107 -14.47 -7.80 20.11
N GLY A 108 -13.15 -7.66 20.21
CA GLY A 108 -12.26 -8.76 20.53
C GLY A 108 -11.07 -8.88 19.59
N GLN A 109 -10.62 -10.10 19.37
CA GLN A 109 -9.41 -10.36 18.57
C GLN A 109 -9.72 -10.34 17.06
N VAL A 110 -8.74 -9.92 16.28
CA VAL A 110 -8.74 -10.09 14.83
C VAL A 110 -8.41 -11.54 14.51
N THR A 111 -9.39 -12.31 14.03
CA THR A 111 -9.22 -13.71 13.63
C THR A 111 -8.98 -13.86 12.13
N SER A 112 -9.55 -12.94 11.34
CA SER A 112 -9.35 -12.86 9.90
C SER A 112 -9.44 -11.42 9.42
N PHE A 113 -8.79 -11.11 8.33
CA PHE A 113 -8.96 -9.82 7.66
C PHE A 113 -8.77 -9.93 6.15
N HIS A 114 -9.37 -8.99 5.43
CA HIS A 114 -9.19 -8.82 4.00
C HIS A 114 -9.03 -7.34 3.68
N VAL A 115 -8.03 -6.99 2.88
CA VAL A 115 -7.88 -5.62 2.36
C VAL A 115 -8.75 -5.50 1.13
N ASP A 116 -9.76 -4.63 1.18
CA ASP A 116 -10.81 -4.56 0.17
C ASP A 116 -10.43 -3.63 -0.98
N PHE A 117 -10.01 -2.41 -0.66
CA PHE A 117 -9.64 -1.40 -1.64
C PHE A 117 -8.82 -0.27 -0.98
N SER A 118 -8.21 0.53 -1.83
CA SER A 118 -7.45 1.70 -1.40
C SER A 118 -7.72 2.91 -2.29
N ARG A 119 -7.70 4.10 -1.69
CA ARG A 119 -7.92 5.37 -2.41
C ARG A 119 -6.88 6.40 -1.98
N ARG A 120 -6.24 7.02 -2.95
CA ARG A 120 -5.33 8.12 -2.69
C ARG A 120 -6.11 9.38 -2.30
N ASN A 121 -5.66 10.04 -1.22
CA ASN A 121 -6.11 11.35 -0.77
C ASN A 121 -4.91 12.33 -0.86
N LYS A 122 -5.17 13.64 -0.68
CA LYS A 122 -4.12 14.69 -0.67
C LYS A 122 -3.06 14.43 0.42
N THR A 123 -3.46 13.91 1.56
CA THR A 123 -2.63 13.71 2.75
C THR A 123 -2.08 12.30 2.91
N GLY A 124 -2.59 11.33 2.14
CA GLY A 124 -2.17 9.94 2.28
C GLY A 124 -2.89 8.98 1.34
N VAL A 125 -2.79 7.70 1.66
CA VAL A 125 -3.56 6.63 1.04
C VAL A 125 -4.49 6.04 2.10
N VAL A 126 -5.78 6.09 1.83
CA VAL A 126 -6.80 5.49 2.69
C VAL A 126 -7.00 4.05 2.22
N VAL A 127 -6.93 3.12 3.15
CA VAL A 127 -7.07 1.68 2.92
C VAL A 127 -8.23 1.17 3.76
N ALA A 128 -9.17 0.50 3.11
CA ALA A 128 -10.27 -0.19 3.75
C ALA A 128 -9.98 -1.69 3.86
N ALA A 129 -10.34 -2.27 4.98
CA ALA A 129 -10.23 -3.69 5.23
C ALA A 129 -11.46 -4.21 5.97
N THR A 130 -11.90 -5.41 5.64
CA THR A 130 -12.94 -6.13 6.37
C THR A 130 -12.29 -7.00 7.43
N ILE A 131 -12.71 -6.81 8.68
CA ILE A 131 -12.24 -7.56 9.84
C ILE A 131 -13.30 -8.59 10.23
N ASN A 132 -12.87 -9.83 10.49
CA ASN A 132 -13.71 -10.95 10.93
C ASN A 132 -14.94 -11.18 10.02
N GLY A 133 -14.84 -10.81 8.74
CA GLY A 133 -15.88 -10.99 7.74
C GLY A 133 -17.08 -10.03 7.82
N THR A 134 -17.13 -9.13 8.80
CA THR A 134 -18.31 -8.29 9.06
C THR A 134 -18.01 -6.82 9.26
N THR A 135 -16.88 -6.47 9.86
CA THR A 135 -16.58 -5.10 10.31
C THR A 135 -15.60 -4.41 9.37
N ASN A 136 -15.94 -3.21 8.93
CA ASN A 136 -15.07 -2.40 8.07
C ASN A 136 -14.15 -1.53 8.92
N LEU A 137 -12.84 -1.73 8.75
CA LEU A 137 -11.80 -0.87 9.29
C LEU A 137 -11.23 0.01 8.17
N THR A 138 -11.16 1.31 8.42
CA THR A 138 -10.55 2.25 7.48
C THR A 138 -9.41 3.00 8.15
N LEU A 139 -8.20 2.82 7.64
CA LEU A 139 -7.02 3.55 8.09
C LEU A 139 -6.39 4.33 6.93
N MET A 140 -5.82 5.47 7.26
CA MET A 140 -5.04 6.28 6.32
C MET A 140 -3.54 6.13 6.64
N ILE A 141 -2.76 5.85 5.62
CA ILE A 141 -1.30 5.93 5.68
C ILE A 141 -0.90 7.35 5.26
N CYS A 142 -0.38 8.13 6.21
CA CYS A 142 0.01 9.51 5.98
C CYS A 142 1.24 9.63 5.08
N ASN A 143 1.21 10.54 4.11
CA ASN A 143 2.36 10.78 3.21
C ASN A 143 3.52 11.48 3.91
N SER A 144 3.26 12.24 4.98
CA SER A 144 4.26 13.07 5.68
C SER A 144 5.30 12.24 6.43
N ASP A 145 4.84 11.22 7.14
CA ASP A 145 5.64 10.45 8.08
C ASP A 145 5.39 8.94 8.02
N GLY A 146 4.42 8.53 7.20
CA GLY A 146 4.03 7.14 7.05
C GLY A 146 3.26 6.57 8.25
N THR A 147 2.78 7.39 9.18
CA THR A 147 1.95 6.91 10.30
C THR A 147 0.61 6.40 9.78
N LEU A 148 0.01 5.46 10.52
CA LEU A 148 -1.39 5.10 10.31
C LEU A 148 -2.26 6.03 11.17
N ALA A 149 -3.39 6.43 10.64
CA ALA A 149 -4.38 7.23 11.36
C ALA A 149 -5.79 6.67 11.09
N ALA A 150 -6.64 6.70 12.10
CA ALA A 150 -8.04 6.38 11.90
C ALA A 150 -8.66 7.36 10.90
N TYR A 151 -9.37 6.84 9.91
CA TYR A 151 -10.07 7.67 8.94
C TYR A 151 -11.53 7.79 9.33
N PRO A 152 -12.04 9.02 9.55
CA PRO A 152 -13.35 9.23 10.18
C PRO A 152 -14.56 8.88 9.29
N TYR A 153 -14.32 8.54 8.03
CA TYR A 153 -15.38 8.20 7.08
C TYR A 153 -15.26 6.76 6.62
N VAL A 154 -16.38 6.02 6.66
CA VAL A 154 -16.46 4.72 5.99
C VAL A 154 -16.33 4.97 4.50
N LEU A 155 -15.24 4.51 3.90
CA LEU A 155 -15.11 4.51 2.45
C LEU A 155 -16.11 3.50 1.88
N THR A 156 -17.18 3.99 1.32
CA THR A 156 -18.04 3.17 0.46
C THR A 156 -17.41 3.07 -0.93
N ARG A 157 -17.51 1.90 -1.53
CA ARG A 157 -17.17 1.68 -2.95
C ARG A 157 -18.16 2.50 -3.78
N GLY A 158 -17.91 3.82 -3.91
CA GLY A 158 -18.63 4.70 -4.82
C GLY A 158 -17.90 4.72 -6.15
N PHE A 159 -18.57 4.29 -7.20
CA PHE A 159 -18.14 4.47 -8.59
C PHE A 159 -18.10 5.94 -8.97
#